data_ff1d141c07d07ca0352d5d377507331f
#
_entry.id   ff1d141c07d07ca0352d5d377507331f
#
_cell.length_a   1.000
_cell.length_b   1.000
_cell.length_c   1.000
_cell.angle_alpha   90.00
_cell.angle_beta   90.00
_cell.angle_gamma   90.00
#
_symmetry.space_group_name_H-M   'P 1'
#
loop_
_entity.id
_entity.type
_entity.pdbx_description
1 polymer ?
#
loop_
_entity_poly.entity_id
_entity_poly.type
_entity_poly.pdbx_seq_one_letter_code
_entity_poly.pdbx_strand_id
1 'polypeptide(L)'
;MTTYTHAQPAGTPTWVDLIAPDAEAARAFYQAVFGWEYDVGGPEFGGYTTARVGQHSTAGIVGNQPGAPPEPAAWGLYFAVDEIEAGVARAVELGASVRYPAMAVGTFGSMATLEDPTGAAFSLWQAGQHIGWQVTDEPGATSWYELYTPDAKRARDFYSALLGASADPMPGDMEYYVLKHGERMLGGIMQIDPSWGAFPAQWGVYFAVADADATAATIVQHGGKLMSAVEDTPFGRMAAVADPAGALFKVIQLPPR
;
A
#
# COMPACT_ATOMS: atom_id res chain seq x y z
N MET A 1 -10.32 -16.83 -2.43
CA MET A 1 -10.52 -15.57 -3.20
C MET A 1 -11.48 -14.67 -2.45
N THR A 2 -11.04 -13.49 -2.03
CA THR A 2 -11.90 -12.47 -1.45
C THR A 2 -12.09 -11.39 -2.49
N THR A 3 -13.32 -11.27 -3.03
CA THR A 3 -13.66 -10.30 -4.08
C THR A 3 -14.65 -9.26 -3.56
N TYR A 4 -14.54 -8.05 -4.11
CA TYR A 4 -15.35 -6.89 -3.71
C TYR A 4 -16.07 -6.31 -4.93
N THR A 5 -17.35 -6.00 -4.76
CA THR A 5 -18.21 -5.39 -5.78
C THR A 5 -18.71 -3.99 -5.39
N HIS A 6 -18.31 -3.53 -4.20
CA HIS A 6 -18.67 -2.22 -3.65
C HIS A 6 -17.43 -1.59 -3.02
N ALA A 7 -17.44 -0.27 -2.88
CA ALA A 7 -16.40 0.47 -2.20
C ALA A 7 -16.20 -0.05 -0.77
N GLN A 8 -14.96 0.01 -0.31
CA GLN A 8 -14.63 -0.37 1.04
C GLN A 8 -15.24 0.62 2.04
N PRO A 9 -15.63 0.17 3.25
CA PRO A 9 -16.11 1.06 4.30
C PRO A 9 -15.07 2.14 4.67
N ALA A 10 -15.54 3.32 5.04
CA ALA A 10 -14.67 4.38 5.54
C ALA A 10 -13.77 3.90 6.67
N GLY A 11 -12.55 4.42 6.73
CA GLY A 11 -11.53 4.04 7.70
C GLY A 11 -10.83 2.71 7.41
N THR A 12 -11.07 2.08 6.26
CA THR A 12 -10.36 0.84 5.87
C THR A 12 -9.40 1.08 4.71
N PRO A 13 -8.30 0.32 4.59
CA PRO A 13 -7.50 0.31 3.38
C PRO A 13 -8.36 0.01 2.16
N THR A 14 -8.11 0.66 1.04
CA THR A 14 -8.94 0.52 -0.17
C THR A 14 -8.18 0.44 -1.49
N TRP A 15 -6.97 0.96 -1.54
CA TRP A 15 -6.16 0.96 -2.76
C TRP A 15 -4.67 1.07 -2.44
N VAL A 16 -3.86 0.61 -3.36
CA VAL A 16 -2.41 0.86 -3.40
C VAL A 16 -2.03 1.30 -4.80
N ASP A 17 -1.07 2.22 -4.90
CA ASP A 17 -0.43 2.52 -6.17
C ASP A 17 1.08 2.67 -6.04
N LEU A 18 1.76 2.42 -7.14
CA LEU A 18 3.18 2.60 -7.29
C LEU A 18 3.46 3.92 -8.00
N ILE A 19 4.21 4.80 -7.35
CA ILE A 19 4.90 5.88 -8.05
C ILE A 19 6.11 5.26 -8.73
N ALA A 20 6.16 5.30 -10.07
CA ALA A 20 7.24 4.70 -10.86
C ALA A 20 7.90 5.75 -11.75
N PRO A 21 9.22 6.00 -11.63
CA PRO A 21 9.93 6.89 -12.56
C PRO A 21 9.75 6.48 -14.03
N ASP A 22 9.71 5.18 -14.29
CA ASP A 22 9.42 4.58 -15.58
C ASP A 22 8.27 3.57 -15.44
N ALA A 23 7.05 4.02 -15.78
CA ALA A 23 5.86 3.19 -15.67
C ALA A 23 5.85 2.00 -16.64
N GLU A 24 6.53 2.08 -17.79
CA GLU A 24 6.62 0.96 -18.75
C GLU A 24 7.53 -0.15 -18.20
N ALA A 25 8.69 0.23 -17.69
CA ALA A 25 9.60 -0.71 -17.03
C ALA A 25 8.95 -1.36 -15.79
N ALA A 26 8.21 -0.57 -14.99
CA ALA A 26 7.46 -1.09 -13.84
C ALA A 26 6.40 -2.11 -14.29
N ARG A 27 5.60 -1.81 -15.31
CA ARG A 27 4.62 -2.77 -15.86
C ARG A 27 5.27 -4.08 -16.29
N ALA A 28 6.40 -4.01 -17.02
CA ALA A 28 7.12 -5.20 -17.46
C ALA A 28 7.61 -6.05 -16.27
N PHE A 29 8.15 -5.40 -15.24
CA PHE A 29 8.62 -6.07 -14.03
C PHE A 29 7.48 -6.77 -13.28
N TYR A 30 6.41 -6.04 -12.94
CA TYR A 30 5.30 -6.62 -12.17
C TYR A 30 4.47 -7.62 -12.96
N GLN A 31 4.43 -7.53 -14.30
CA GLN A 31 3.88 -8.58 -15.16
C GLN A 31 4.69 -9.88 -15.02
N ALA A 32 6.01 -9.79 -15.02
CA ALA A 32 6.87 -10.98 -14.85
C ALA A 32 6.75 -11.58 -13.44
N VAL A 33 6.60 -10.73 -12.39
CA VAL A 33 6.56 -11.17 -10.99
C VAL A 33 5.18 -11.70 -10.59
N PHE A 34 4.10 -11.00 -10.96
CA PHE A 34 2.74 -11.27 -10.49
C PHE A 34 1.78 -11.73 -11.59
N GLY A 35 2.22 -11.71 -12.87
CA GLY A 35 1.34 -12.02 -13.98
C GLY A 35 0.26 -10.97 -14.24
N TRP A 36 0.46 -9.72 -13.79
CA TRP A 36 -0.53 -8.67 -13.94
C TRP A 36 -0.85 -8.35 -15.39
N GLU A 37 -2.14 -8.11 -15.64
CA GLU A 37 -2.65 -7.47 -16.84
C GLU A 37 -2.95 -5.99 -16.55
N TYR A 38 -2.97 -5.15 -17.59
CA TYR A 38 -3.02 -3.71 -17.40
C TYR A 38 -4.10 -3.04 -18.26
N ASP A 39 -4.84 -2.11 -17.62
CA ASP A 39 -5.64 -1.11 -18.30
C ASP A 39 -4.91 0.23 -18.18
N VAL A 40 -4.37 0.71 -19.31
CA VAL A 40 -3.62 1.98 -19.35
C VAL A 40 -4.58 3.11 -19.67
N GLY A 41 -4.71 4.06 -18.75
CA GLY A 41 -5.52 5.26 -18.94
C GLY A 41 -4.98 6.19 -20.01
N GLY A 42 -5.86 7.03 -20.53
CA GLY A 42 -5.51 8.02 -21.55
C GLY A 42 -4.59 9.14 -21.01
N PRO A 43 -4.12 10.01 -21.93
CA PRO A 43 -3.26 11.14 -21.56
C PRO A 43 -3.91 12.10 -20.56
N GLU A 44 -5.24 12.20 -20.55
CA GLU A 44 -6.04 13.01 -19.63
C GLU A 44 -5.91 12.58 -18.16
N PHE A 45 -5.50 11.31 -17.92
CA PHE A 45 -5.20 10.77 -16.60
C PHE A 45 -3.68 10.56 -16.37
N GLY A 46 -2.84 11.23 -17.18
CA GLY A 46 -1.38 11.11 -17.06
C GLY A 46 -0.83 9.71 -17.33
N GLY A 47 -1.60 8.85 -18.04
CA GLY A 47 -1.20 7.47 -18.31
C GLY A 47 -1.29 6.56 -17.07
N TYR A 48 -2.08 6.93 -16.05
CA TYR A 48 -2.34 6.08 -14.89
C TYR A 48 -2.76 4.69 -15.34
N THR A 49 -2.14 3.68 -14.78
CA THR A 49 -2.34 2.29 -15.17
C THR A 49 -2.99 1.50 -14.04
N THR A 50 -4.10 0.82 -14.32
CA THR A 50 -4.72 -0.12 -13.37
C THR A 50 -4.19 -1.52 -13.65
N ALA A 51 -3.58 -2.15 -12.64
CA ALA A 51 -3.17 -3.54 -12.66
C ALA A 51 -4.31 -4.46 -12.22
N ARG A 52 -4.40 -5.64 -12.86
CA ARG A 52 -5.44 -6.63 -12.61
C ARG A 52 -4.88 -8.02 -12.36
N VAL A 53 -5.59 -8.74 -11.49
CA VAL A 53 -5.48 -10.19 -11.33
C VAL A 53 -6.74 -10.81 -11.93
N GLY A 54 -6.63 -11.41 -13.12
CA GLY A 54 -7.77 -11.82 -13.93
C GLY A 54 -8.68 -10.62 -14.28
N GLN A 55 -9.94 -10.67 -13.86
CA GLN A 55 -10.92 -9.61 -14.15
C GLN A 55 -10.95 -8.49 -13.07
N HIS A 56 -10.13 -8.60 -12.00
CA HIS A 56 -10.26 -7.79 -10.80
C HIS A 56 -9.10 -6.80 -10.65
N SER A 57 -9.42 -5.52 -10.46
CA SER A 57 -8.44 -4.48 -10.16
C SER A 57 -7.76 -4.75 -8.81
N THR A 58 -6.44 -4.62 -8.75
CA THR A 58 -5.64 -4.91 -7.56
C THR A 58 -4.72 -3.77 -7.13
N ALA A 59 -4.12 -3.04 -8.06
CA ALA A 59 -3.18 -1.95 -7.77
C ALA A 59 -3.14 -0.91 -8.90
N GLY A 60 -2.56 0.25 -8.63
CA GLY A 60 -2.26 1.28 -9.62
C GLY A 60 -0.77 1.41 -9.90
N ILE A 61 -0.43 1.96 -11.07
CA ILE A 61 0.92 2.43 -11.39
C ILE A 61 0.78 3.83 -12.00
N VAL A 62 1.47 4.80 -11.39
CA VAL A 62 1.53 6.18 -11.86
C VAL A 62 2.97 6.54 -12.21
N GLY A 63 3.17 7.10 -13.41
CA GLY A 63 4.45 7.66 -13.82
C GLY A 63 4.70 9.05 -13.22
N ASN A 64 5.95 9.49 -13.24
CA ASN A 64 6.27 10.88 -12.92
C ASN A 64 5.47 11.84 -13.81
N GLN A 65 4.79 12.80 -13.19
CA GLN A 65 3.98 13.75 -13.92
C GLN A 65 4.87 14.79 -14.63
N PRO A 66 4.58 15.15 -15.88
CA PRO A 66 5.33 16.16 -16.59
C PRO A 66 5.36 17.49 -15.82
N GLY A 67 6.57 18.02 -15.58
CA GLY A 67 6.75 19.28 -14.87
C GLY A 67 6.73 19.20 -13.33
N ALA A 68 6.42 18.05 -12.76
CA ALA A 68 6.61 17.81 -11.32
C ALA A 68 8.07 17.38 -11.03
N PRO A 69 8.60 17.67 -9.84
CA PRO A 69 9.87 17.08 -9.41
C PRO A 69 9.78 15.55 -9.46
N PRO A 70 10.84 14.85 -9.90
CA PRO A 70 10.81 13.39 -9.90
C PRO A 70 10.72 12.87 -8.46
N GLU A 71 9.76 11.98 -8.23
CA GLU A 71 9.62 11.27 -6.96
C GLU A 71 10.35 9.92 -7.03
N PRO A 72 10.95 9.46 -5.91
CA PRO A 72 11.50 8.12 -5.84
C PRO A 72 10.38 7.08 -6.00
N ALA A 73 10.74 5.91 -6.55
CA ALA A 73 9.80 4.80 -6.65
C ALA A 73 9.31 4.39 -5.25
N ALA A 74 8.01 4.36 -5.05
CA ALA A 74 7.40 4.01 -3.76
C ALA A 74 5.97 3.50 -3.93
N TRP A 75 5.57 2.56 -3.08
CA TRP A 75 4.19 2.16 -2.92
C TRP A 75 3.45 3.11 -1.98
N GLY A 76 2.28 3.57 -2.40
CA GLY A 76 1.35 4.37 -1.61
C GLY A 76 0.16 3.54 -1.15
N LEU A 77 -0.37 3.84 0.05
CA LEU A 77 -1.56 3.21 0.60
C LEU A 77 -2.67 4.25 0.75
N TYR A 78 -3.89 3.88 0.34
CA TYR A 78 -5.09 4.70 0.44
C TYR A 78 -6.07 4.11 1.44
N PHE A 79 -6.64 4.98 2.27
CA PHE A 79 -7.76 4.65 3.15
C PHE A 79 -9.06 5.24 2.60
N ALA A 80 -10.14 4.47 2.65
CA ALA A 80 -11.46 4.90 2.22
C ALA A 80 -12.01 5.97 3.17
N VAL A 81 -12.65 6.99 2.58
CA VAL A 81 -13.44 8.01 3.30
C VAL A 81 -14.77 8.24 2.59
N ASP A 82 -15.80 8.62 3.34
CA ASP A 82 -17.10 8.96 2.77
C ASP A 82 -17.07 10.34 2.08
N GLU A 83 -16.35 11.30 2.68
CA GLU A 83 -16.21 12.67 2.19
C GLU A 83 -14.75 13.11 2.28
N ILE A 84 -14.12 13.43 1.14
CA ILE A 84 -12.68 13.68 1.06
C ILE A 84 -12.24 14.90 1.88
N GLU A 85 -12.99 16.00 1.80
CA GLU A 85 -12.66 17.25 2.51
C GLU A 85 -12.77 17.08 4.02
N ALA A 86 -13.79 16.35 4.50
CA ALA A 86 -13.94 16.02 5.91
C ALA A 86 -12.81 15.10 6.41
N GLY A 87 -12.42 14.11 5.60
CA GLY A 87 -11.29 13.23 5.89
C GLY A 87 -9.98 14.00 6.02
N VAL A 88 -9.70 14.91 5.09
CA VAL A 88 -8.51 15.78 5.13
C VAL A 88 -8.54 16.67 6.35
N ALA A 89 -9.66 17.36 6.63
CA ALA A 89 -9.80 18.22 7.81
C ALA A 89 -9.54 17.44 9.11
N ARG A 90 -10.12 16.24 9.22
CA ARG A 90 -9.92 15.37 10.38
C ARG A 90 -8.47 14.93 10.54
N ALA A 91 -7.80 14.55 9.46
CA ALA A 91 -6.39 14.16 9.52
C ALA A 91 -5.50 15.34 9.98
N VAL A 92 -5.76 16.56 9.47
CA VAL A 92 -5.03 17.77 9.87
C VAL A 92 -5.27 18.12 11.35
N GLU A 93 -6.51 18.02 11.85
CA GLU A 93 -6.80 18.19 13.29
C GLU A 93 -6.01 17.22 14.17
N LEU A 94 -5.76 16.00 13.67
CA LEU A 94 -4.97 14.98 14.36
C LEU A 94 -3.46 15.16 14.19
N GLY A 95 -3.02 16.17 13.43
CA GLY A 95 -1.61 16.54 13.29
C GLY A 95 -0.94 16.08 12.00
N ALA A 96 -1.69 15.62 10.99
CA ALA A 96 -1.15 15.36 9.66
C ALA A 96 -0.88 16.67 8.91
N SER A 97 0.04 16.63 7.95
CA SER A 97 0.27 17.69 6.97
C SER A 97 -0.21 17.27 5.59
N VAL A 98 -0.74 18.24 4.81
CA VAL A 98 -1.20 17.98 3.45
C VAL A 98 -0.02 18.05 2.49
N ARG A 99 0.22 16.97 1.75
CA ARG A 99 1.20 16.91 0.64
C ARG A 99 0.54 17.31 -0.68
N TYR A 100 -0.58 16.65 -1.01
CA TYR A 100 -1.42 16.97 -2.17
C TYR A 100 -2.85 17.18 -1.68
N PRO A 101 -3.45 18.37 -1.92
CA PRO A 101 -4.80 18.69 -1.45
C PRO A 101 -5.85 17.80 -2.11
N ALA A 102 -7.05 17.81 -1.54
CA ALA A 102 -8.18 17.10 -2.11
C ALA A 102 -8.44 17.53 -3.57
N MET A 103 -8.55 16.53 -4.44
CA MET A 103 -8.79 16.73 -5.87
C MET A 103 -9.68 15.63 -6.43
N ALA A 104 -10.54 16.01 -7.39
CA ALA A 104 -11.34 15.06 -8.13
C ALA A 104 -10.51 14.35 -9.22
N VAL A 105 -10.68 13.04 -9.35
CA VAL A 105 -10.12 12.21 -10.42
C VAL A 105 -11.25 11.85 -11.39
N GLY A 106 -11.71 12.83 -12.16
CA GLY A 106 -12.84 12.68 -13.07
C GLY A 106 -14.09 12.12 -12.34
N THR A 107 -14.70 11.08 -12.90
CA THR A 107 -15.84 10.36 -12.29
C THR A 107 -15.41 9.20 -11.42
N PHE A 108 -14.12 8.90 -11.34
CA PHE A 108 -13.60 7.75 -10.60
C PHE A 108 -13.66 7.93 -9.08
N GLY A 109 -13.50 9.16 -8.61
CA GLY A 109 -13.52 9.49 -7.18
C GLY A 109 -12.76 10.76 -6.88
N SER A 110 -12.41 10.95 -5.60
CA SER A 110 -11.56 12.05 -5.15
C SER A 110 -10.46 11.53 -4.23
N MET A 111 -9.28 12.15 -4.30
CA MET A 111 -8.12 11.77 -3.51
C MET A 111 -7.47 12.95 -2.82
N ALA A 112 -6.74 12.68 -1.77
CA ALA A 112 -5.78 13.59 -1.15
C ALA A 112 -4.60 12.79 -0.62
N THR A 113 -3.38 13.36 -0.62
CA THR A 113 -2.20 12.72 -0.01
C THR A 113 -1.71 13.56 1.14
N LEU A 114 -1.48 12.92 2.27
CA LEU A 114 -1.04 13.53 3.52
C LEU A 114 0.22 12.85 4.03
N GLU A 115 0.84 13.49 5.01
CA GLU A 115 1.90 12.91 5.83
C GLU A 115 1.41 12.85 7.27
N ASP A 116 1.52 11.70 7.88
CA ASP A 116 1.12 11.49 9.27
C ASP A 116 2.09 12.20 10.25
N PRO A 117 1.74 12.32 11.55
CA PRO A 117 2.59 13.00 12.52
C PRO A 117 3.96 12.34 12.74
N THR A 118 4.22 11.16 12.19
CA THR A 118 5.49 10.42 12.31
C THR A 118 6.32 10.44 11.04
N GLY A 119 5.80 11.07 9.96
CA GLY A 119 6.50 11.29 8.70
C GLY A 119 6.16 10.31 7.59
N ALA A 120 5.20 9.39 7.79
CA ALA A 120 4.77 8.47 6.74
C ALA A 120 3.69 9.10 5.85
N ALA A 121 3.90 8.98 4.53
CA ALA A 121 2.88 9.37 3.56
C ALA A 121 1.75 8.33 3.52
N PHE A 122 0.52 8.81 3.40
CA PHE A 122 -0.67 8.02 3.14
C PHE A 122 -1.66 8.83 2.31
N SER A 123 -2.61 8.16 1.67
CA SER A 123 -3.64 8.83 0.91
C SER A 123 -5.05 8.51 1.41
N LEU A 124 -5.99 9.39 1.12
CA LEU A 124 -7.41 9.19 1.32
C LEU A 124 -8.10 9.04 -0.03
N TRP A 125 -9.10 8.19 -0.11
CA TRP A 125 -9.89 7.95 -1.30
C TRP A 125 -11.38 7.99 -1.00
N GLN A 126 -12.09 8.91 -1.64
CA GLN A 126 -13.54 8.91 -1.72
C GLN A 126 -13.94 8.25 -3.04
N ALA A 127 -14.58 7.09 -2.95
CA ALA A 127 -14.93 6.31 -4.12
C ALA A 127 -16.04 6.96 -4.96
N GLY A 128 -15.84 6.94 -6.27
CA GLY A 128 -16.87 7.16 -7.27
C GLY A 128 -17.08 5.87 -8.07
N GLN A 129 -16.76 5.89 -9.37
CA GLN A 129 -16.80 4.68 -10.19
C GLN A 129 -15.66 3.70 -9.87
N HIS A 130 -14.52 4.18 -9.36
CA HIS A 130 -13.42 3.34 -8.89
C HIS A 130 -13.61 3.03 -7.40
N ILE A 131 -13.98 1.80 -7.11
CA ILE A 131 -14.32 1.33 -5.76
C ILE A 131 -13.11 0.93 -4.91
N GLY A 132 -11.88 1.11 -5.43
CA GLY A 132 -10.66 0.55 -4.87
C GLY A 132 -10.35 -0.83 -5.45
N TRP A 133 -9.58 -1.65 -4.75
CA TRP A 133 -9.31 -3.01 -5.19
C TRP A 133 -10.57 -3.88 -5.18
N GLN A 134 -10.57 -4.84 -6.09
CA GLN A 134 -11.66 -5.81 -6.25
C GLN A 134 -11.26 -7.22 -5.79
N VAL A 135 -10.00 -7.42 -5.42
CA VAL A 135 -9.47 -8.71 -4.94
C VAL A 135 -8.36 -8.49 -3.92
N THR A 136 -8.33 -9.34 -2.88
CA THR A 136 -7.25 -9.45 -1.89
C THR A 136 -6.95 -10.91 -1.58
N ASP A 137 -5.79 -11.19 -0.99
CA ASP A 137 -5.37 -12.51 -0.50
C ASP A 137 -5.28 -13.61 -1.57
N GLU A 138 -5.05 -13.19 -2.82
CA GLU A 138 -4.81 -14.09 -3.95
C GLU A 138 -3.43 -13.79 -4.54
N PRO A 139 -2.76 -14.76 -5.17
CA PRO A 139 -1.48 -14.50 -5.83
C PRO A 139 -1.55 -13.30 -6.77
N GLY A 140 -0.67 -12.32 -6.53
CA GLY A 140 -0.63 -11.04 -7.23
C GLY A 140 -1.53 -9.95 -6.65
N ALA A 141 -2.32 -10.23 -5.62
CA ALA A 141 -3.11 -9.22 -4.93
C ALA A 141 -2.50 -8.86 -3.56
N THR A 142 -2.90 -7.71 -3.01
CA THR A 142 -2.46 -7.29 -1.68
C THR A 142 -3.07 -8.19 -0.60
N SER A 143 -2.31 -8.39 0.49
CA SER A 143 -2.79 -9.19 1.62
C SER A 143 -2.53 -8.54 2.99
N TRP A 144 -1.58 -7.62 3.09
CA TRP A 144 -1.28 -6.91 4.33
C TRP A 144 -0.68 -5.53 4.07
N TYR A 145 -0.82 -4.63 5.06
CA TYR A 145 -0.26 -3.28 5.06
C TYR A 145 0.42 -3.05 6.40
N GLU A 146 1.61 -2.49 6.39
CA GLU A 146 2.41 -2.31 7.60
C GLU A 146 3.09 -0.95 7.62
N LEU A 147 2.74 -0.15 8.61
CA LEU A 147 3.41 1.12 8.86
C LEU A 147 4.72 0.86 9.61
N TYR A 148 5.81 1.30 9.05
CA TYR A 148 7.10 1.44 9.73
C TYR A 148 7.22 2.87 10.23
N THR A 149 7.44 3.06 11.53
CA THR A 149 7.43 4.39 12.13
C THR A 149 8.47 4.50 13.26
N PRO A 150 9.11 5.68 13.43
CA PRO A 150 9.98 5.92 14.57
C PRO A 150 9.23 6.09 15.90
N ASP A 151 7.89 6.28 15.88
CA ASP A 151 7.04 6.45 17.07
C ASP A 151 5.71 5.70 16.89
N ALA A 152 5.73 4.40 17.20
CA ALA A 152 4.58 3.52 17.02
C ALA A 152 3.38 3.91 17.88
N LYS A 153 3.60 4.51 19.07
CA LYS A 153 2.51 4.96 19.94
C LYS A 153 1.79 6.17 19.35
N ARG A 154 2.54 7.14 18.86
CA ARG A 154 1.98 8.32 18.21
C ARG A 154 1.22 7.94 16.93
N ALA A 155 1.78 7.06 16.12
CA ALA A 155 1.11 6.55 14.92
C ALA A 155 -0.17 5.77 15.27
N ARG A 156 -0.13 4.90 16.29
CA ARG A 156 -1.31 4.19 16.81
C ARG A 156 -2.43 5.14 17.18
N ASP A 157 -2.13 6.17 17.98
CA ASP A 157 -3.14 7.13 18.44
C ASP A 157 -3.73 7.91 17.26
N PHE A 158 -2.88 8.32 16.31
CA PHE A 158 -3.30 8.99 15.08
C PHE A 158 -4.23 8.13 14.23
N TYR A 159 -3.77 6.92 13.83
CA TYR A 159 -4.56 6.06 12.94
C TYR A 159 -5.81 5.50 13.62
N SER A 160 -5.78 5.21 14.92
CA SER A 160 -6.99 4.83 15.65
C SER A 160 -8.05 5.93 15.61
N ALA A 161 -7.65 7.18 15.82
CA ALA A 161 -8.57 8.32 15.80
C ALA A 161 -9.03 8.72 14.39
N LEU A 162 -8.16 8.60 13.39
CA LEU A 162 -8.47 8.92 11.99
C LEU A 162 -9.41 7.89 11.38
N LEU A 163 -9.09 6.60 11.57
CA LEU A 163 -9.80 5.50 10.93
C LEU A 163 -10.99 4.98 11.74
N GLY A 164 -11.15 5.43 13.01
CA GLY A 164 -12.16 4.87 13.91
C GLY A 164 -11.85 3.42 14.30
N ALA A 165 -10.57 3.03 14.31
CA ALA A 165 -10.11 1.67 14.53
C ALA A 165 -9.62 1.47 15.98
N SER A 166 -9.76 0.24 16.51
CA SER A 166 -8.95 -0.17 17.66
C SER A 166 -7.53 -0.53 17.21
N ALA A 167 -6.58 -0.49 18.14
CA ALA A 167 -5.21 -0.90 17.91
C ALA A 167 -4.74 -1.80 19.05
N ASP A 168 -4.66 -3.09 18.78
CA ASP A 168 -4.29 -4.09 19.77
C ASP A 168 -2.78 -4.33 19.74
N PRO A 169 -2.10 -4.28 20.91
CA PRO A 169 -0.68 -4.63 20.97
C PRO A 169 -0.48 -6.12 20.66
N MET A 170 0.49 -6.43 19.83
CA MET A 170 0.89 -7.81 19.58
C MET A 170 1.97 -8.21 20.59
N PRO A 171 1.86 -9.39 21.24
CA PRO A 171 2.91 -9.89 22.13
C PRO A 171 4.23 -10.12 21.37
N GLY A 172 5.36 -9.77 21.99
CA GLY A 172 6.70 -9.93 21.42
C GLY A 172 7.67 -8.87 21.92
N ASP A 173 8.91 -8.95 21.45
CA ASP A 173 9.99 -8.02 21.83
C ASP A 173 9.92 -6.69 21.05
N MET A 174 9.20 -6.67 19.92
CA MET A 174 9.00 -5.49 19.11
C MET A 174 7.69 -4.80 19.47
N GLU A 175 7.72 -3.46 19.54
CA GLU A 175 6.49 -2.68 19.69
C GLU A 175 5.71 -2.70 18.38
N TYR A 176 4.59 -3.43 18.39
CA TYR A 176 3.74 -3.66 17.24
C TYR A 176 2.27 -3.59 17.64
N TYR A 177 1.46 -2.91 16.82
CA TYR A 177 0.01 -2.81 17.02
C TYR A 177 -0.71 -3.30 15.77
N VAL A 178 -1.85 -4.01 15.95
CA VAL A 178 -2.75 -4.40 14.87
C VAL A 178 -3.96 -3.49 14.89
N LEU A 179 -4.14 -2.72 13.81
CA LEU A 179 -5.34 -1.89 13.60
C LEU A 179 -6.52 -2.78 13.21
N LYS A 180 -7.69 -2.54 13.81
CA LYS A 180 -8.89 -3.37 13.59
C LYS A 180 -10.19 -2.55 13.58
N HIS A 181 -11.15 -3.00 12.76
CA HIS A 181 -12.57 -2.70 12.90
C HIS A 181 -13.31 -3.97 13.37
N GLY A 182 -13.62 -4.05 14.65
CA GLY A 182 -14.11 -5.30 15.26
C GLY A 182 -13.10 -6.44 15.04
N GLU A 183 -13.53 -7.52 14.38
CA GLU A 183 -12.66 -8.66 14.07
C GLU A 183 -11.83 -8.48 12.78
N ARG A 184 -12.15 -7.47 11.96
CA ARG A 184 -11.44 -7.23 10.71
C ARG A 184 -10.12 -6.51 10.97
N MET A 185 -9.01 -7.16 10.67
CA MET A 185 -7.68 -6.55 10.67
C MET A 185 -7.51 -5.62 9.46
N LEU A 186 -6.93 -4.44 9.68
CA LEU A 186 -6.74 -3.42 8.66
C LEU A 186 -5.27 -3.27 8.26
N GLY A 187 -4.35 -3.53 9.17
CA GLY A 187 -2.91 -3.40 8.97
C GLY A 187 -2.16 -3.40 10.29
N GLY A 188 -0.84 -3.32 10.24
CA GLY A 188 0.06 -3.27 11.37
C GLY A 188 0.73 -1.91 11.51
N ILE A 189 1.16 -1.58 12.73
CA ILE A 189 2.04 -0.45 13.03
C ILE A 189 3.26 -1.01 13.77
N MET A 190 4.42 -0.87 13.17
CA MET A 190 5.69 -1.42 13.65
C MET A 190 6.64 -0.29 14.05
N GLN A 191 7.19 -0.36 15.25
CA GLN A 191 8.28 0.49 15.67
C GLN A 191 9.54 0.16 14.85
N ILE A 192 10.13 1.17 14.19
CA ILE A 192 11.43 1.02 13.54
C ILE A 192 12.49 0.74 14.62
N ASP A 193 13.26 -0.33 14.44
CA ASP A 193 14.40 -0.61 15.30
C ASP A 193 15.54 0.37 14.95
N PRO A 194 16.12 1.07 15.93
CA PRO A 194 17.24 2.00 15.70
C PRO A 194 18.46 1.35 14.99
N SER A 195 18.61 0.02 15.09
CA SER A 195 19.68 -0.71 14.41
C SER A 195 19.52 -0.76 12.89
N TRP A 196 18.33 -0.46 12.35
CA TRP A 196 18.10 -0.42 10.90
C TRP A 196 18.67 0.84 10.23
N GLY A 197 19.25 1.76 11.03
CA GLY A 197 19.82 3.01 10.53
C GLY A 197 18.75 4.00 10.07
N ALA A 198 19.04 4.75 9.03
CA ALA A 198 18.13 5.79 8.51
C ALA A 198 16.96 5.19 7.68
N PHE A 199 16.12 4.36 8.31
CA PHE A 199 14.92 3.81 7.66
C PHE A 199 13.78 4.83 7.76
N PRO A 200 13.18 5.28 6.61
CA PRO A 200 12.14 6.30 6.64
C PRO A 200 10.81 5.73 7.15
N ALA A 201 10.00 6.60 7.78
CA ALA A 201 8.62 6.26 8.08
C ALA A 201 7.84 6.04 6.77
N GLN A 202 7.15 4.91 6.64
CA GLN A 202 6.42 4.56 5.42
C GLN A 202 5.41 3.43 5.64
N TRP A 203 4.38 3.39 4.82
CA TRP A 203 3.52 2.23 4.67
C TRP A 203 4.17 1.22 3.71
N GLY A 204 4.36 0.00 4.18
CA GLY A 204 4.77 -1.15 3.38
C GLY A 204 3.56 -1.95 2.92
N VAL A 205 3.62 -2.48 1.71
CA VAL A 205 2.58 -3.31 1.10
C VAL A 205 3.08 -4.73 0.95
N TYR A 206 2.23 -5.70 1.27
CA TYR A 206 2.50 -7.12 1.09
C TYR A 206 1.61 -7.65 -0.03
N PHE A 207 2.22 -8.33 -0.99
CA PHE A 207 1.50 -9.04 -2.05
C PHE A 207 1.54 -10.54 -1.77
N ALA A 208 0.37 -11.17 -1.82
CA ALA A 208 0.28 -12.61 -1.74
C ALA A 208 0.88 -13.25 -3.00
N VAL A 209 1.55 -14.38 -2.84
CA VAL A 209 2.15 -15.16 -3.92
C VAL A 209 1.90 -16.65 -3.72
N ALA A 210 1.93 -17.43 -4.79
CA ALA A 210 1.73 -18.86 -4.72
C ALA A 210 2.96 -19.60 -4.14
N ASP A 211 4.17 -19.07 -4.40
CA ASP A 211 5.47 -19.62 -3.98
C ASP A 211 6.43 -18.46 -3.75
N ALA A 212 6.82 -18.25 -2.50
CA ALA A 212 7.68 -17.13 -2.11
C ALA A 212 9.12 -17.27 -2.64
N ASP A 213 9.66 -18.49 -2.70
CA ASP A 213 11.03 -18.73 -3.21
C ASP A 213 11.11 -18.52 -4.72
N ALA A 214 10.15 -19.10 -5.47
CA ALA A 214 10.08 -18.92 -6.91
C ALA A 214 9.86 -17.45 -7.30
N THR A 215 8.99 -16.75 -6.56
CA THR A 215 8.74 -15.30 -6.76
C THR A 215 9.99 -14.48 -6.46
N ALA A 216 10.69 -14.76 -5.36
CA ALA A 216 11.94 -14.08 -5.00
C ALA A 216 13.02 -14.29 -6.08
N ALA A 217 13.13 -15.49 -6.64
CA ALA A 217 14.04 -15.77 -7.75
C ALA A 217 13.66 -14.97 -9.01
N THR A 218 12.36 -14.90 -9.33
CA THR A 218 11.85 -14.11 -10.47
C THR A 218 12.14 -12.62 -10.30
N ILE A 219 11.94 -12.07 -9.09
CA ILE A 219 12.26 -10.68 -8.77
C ILE A 219 13.74 -10.36 -9.07
N VAL A 220 14.65 -11.21 -8.60
CA VAL A 220 16.09 -11.03 -8.83
C VAL A 220 16.44 -11.16 -10.31
N GLN A 221 15.84 -12.15 -11.01
CA GLN A 221 16.06 -12.36 -12.44
C GLN A 221 15.64 -11.13 -13.28
N HIS A 222 14.60 -10.40 -12.84
CA HIS A 222 14.09 -9.21 -13.53
C HIS A 222 14.65 -7.89 -12.96
N GLY A 223 15.79 -7.92 -12.25
CA GLY A 223 16.53 -6.74 -11.82
C GLY A 223 16.11 -6.15 -10.47
N GLY A 224 15.16 -6.75 -9.78
CA GLY A 224 14.82 -6.40 -8.40
C GLY A 224 15.86 -6.95 -7.40
N LYS A 225 15.64 -6.69 -6.12
CA LYS A 225 16.58 -7.08 -5.05
C LYS A 225 15.85 -7.74 -3.90
N LEU A 226 16.49 -8.73 -3.27
CA LEU A 226 16.12 -9.22 -1.96
C LEU A 226 16.67 -8.28 -0.89
N MET A 227 15.80 -7.80 -0.02
CA MET A 227 16.15 -6.97 1.14
C MET A 227 16.24 -7.81 2.41
N SER A 228 15.63 -9.01 2.44
CA SER A 228 15.77 -10.04 3.47
C SER A 228 15.89 -11.42 2.83
N ALA A 229 16.30 -12.42 3.61
CA ALA A 229 16.14 -13.81 3.21
C ALA A 229 14.63 -14.15 3.05
N VAL A 230 14.34 -15.20 2.27
CA VAL A 230 12.99 -15.81 2.27
C VAL A 230 12.89 -16.70 3.48
N GLU A 231 11.97 -16.44 4.39
CA GLU A 231 11.89 -17.15 5.69
C GLU A 231 10.46 -17.48 6.08
N ASP A 232 10.31 -18.53 6.89
CA ASP A 232 9.04 -18.92 7.45
C ASP A 232 8.70 -18.06 8.65
N THR A 233 7.47 -17.57 8.69
CA THR A 233 6.92 -16.82 9.81
C THR A 233 5.58 -17.44 10.24
N PRO A 234 5.03 -17.07 11.40
CA PRO A 234 3.68 -17.52 11.80
C PRO A 234 2.58 -17.12 10.80
N PHE A 235 2.84 -16.13 9.93
CA PHE A 235 1.86 -15.57 8.98
C PHE A 235 2.02 -16.14 7.57
N GLY A 236 3.10 -16.86 7.29
CA GLY A 236 3.43 -17.43 6.01
C GLY A 236 4.92 -17.30 5.69
N ARG A 237 5.32 -17.83 4.55
CA ARG A 237 6.69 -17.71 4.03
C ARG A 237 6.83 -16.41 3.26
N MET A 238 7.78 -15.54 3.64
CA MET A 238 7.85 -14.18 3.11
C MET A 238 9.28 -13.66 2.91
N ALA A 239 9.40 -12.62 2.10
CA ALA A 239 10.63 -11.84 1.96
C ALA A 239 10.30 -10.36 1.75
N ALA A 240 11.18 -9.47 2.27
CA ALA A 240 11.22 -8.07 1.88
C ALA A 240 12.05 -7.94 0.60
N VAL A 241 11.57 -7.15 -0.34
CA VAL A 241 12.14 -7.01 -1.68
C VAL A 241 12.06 -5.55 -2.17
N ALA A 242 12.83 -5.24 -3.20
CA ALA A 242 12.72 -3.99 -3.95
C ALA A 242 12.59 -4.27 -5.44
N ASP A 243 11.80 -3.47 -6.14
CA ASP A 243 11.77 -3.47 -7.59
C ASP A 243 13.06 -2.84 -8.18
N PRO A 244 13.27 -2.87 -9.51
CA PRO A 244 14.46 -2.29 -10.14
C PRO A 244 14.64 -0.79 -9.89
N ALA A 245 13.56 -0.06 -9.64
CA ALA A 245 13.58 1.38 -9.35
C ALA A 245 13.78 1.67 -7.85
N GLY A 246 13.73 0.65 -6.99
CA GLY A 246 13.95 0.75 -5.55
C GLY A 246 12.68 0.81 -4.70
N ALA A 247 11.49 0.66 -5.28
CA ALA A 247 10.25 0.58 -4.49
C ALA A 247 10.25 -0.67 -3.62
N LEU A 248 10.12 -0.46 -2.31
CA LEU A 248 10.11 -1.54 -1.31
C LEU A 248 8.70 -2.14 -1.20
N PHE A 249 8.63 -3.46 -1.14
CA PHE A 249 7.40 -4.21 -0.84
C PHE A 249 7.76 -5.57 -0.22
N LYS A 250 6.76 -6.32 0.22
CA LYS A 250 6.97 -7.70 0.65
C LYS A 250 6.15 -8.67 -0.20
N VAL A 251 6.67 -9.86 -0.39
CA VAL A 251 5.93 -10.99 -0.95
C VAL A 251 5.67 -11.99 0.16
N ILE A 252 4.46 -12.56 0.18
CA ILE A 252 4.06 -13.54 1.19
C ILE A 252 3.29 -14.69 0.56
N GLN A 253 3.76 -15.90 0.79
CA GLN A 253 3.03 -17.13 0.54
C GLN A 253 2.21 -17.44 1.79
N LEU A 254 0.90 -17.20 1.68
CA LEU A 254 -0.03 -17.44 2.79
C LEU A 254 -0.10 -18.93 3.12
N PRO A 255 -0.36 -19.30 4.41
CA PRO A 255 -0.61 -20.70 4.77
C PRO A 255 -1.80 -21.27 3.98
N PRO A 256 -1.82 -22.58 3.71
CA PRO A 256 -3.00 -23.23 3.14
C PRO A 256 -4.23 -22.96 3.99
N ARG A 257 -5.34 -22.61 3.34
CA ARG A 257 -6.64 -22.40 4.00
C ARG A 257 -7.32 -23.74 4.27
#